data_b72626e73f3aa23aacf559ad51000007
#
_entry.id   b72626e73f3aa23aacf559ad51000007
#
_cell.length_a   1.000
_cell.length_b   1.000
_cell.length_c   1.000
_cell.angle_alpha   90.00
_cell.angle_beta   90.00
_cell.angle_gamma   90.00
#
_symmetry.space_group_name_H-M   'P 1'
#
loop_
_entity.id
_entity.type
_entity.pdbx_description
1 polymer ?
#
loop_
_entity_poly.entity_id
_entity_poly.type
_entity_poly.pdbx_seq_one_letter_code
_entity_poly.pdbx_strand_id
1 'polypeptide(L)'
;MCGIVGYIGKEQAAPILLDGLAKLEYRGYDSAGLAVYDGSEIEIVKAKGRLQALRDLTSDGSGLKGTVGIGHTRWATHGEPTVSNAHPHFNKDKSIAVVHNGIIENYQPLKEKMIGKGYTFLSETDTEVVAHMLDYYYDGNPLQAIAKVMHRVQGSYAFGIIFKEFPDKIFAVRKDSPLIVGASSEGNFIASDVPAILKYTREVCFIENREICELSESRIAFYNEDLEPIQKETKTIEWDIEAAEKGGYEHFMLKEIYEQPKAVLDTISPRIKNDRIVIDELNMTEDEIKQLKRIYIIGCGSAYHVGVTGKYVIEKITRIPVEVDLASEFRYRNPILEENSMVIIISQSGETADSLAALRMAQEKGVKVLGIVNVVGSTIAREADNVLYTWAGPEISVATTKAYSTQLSALYLLAMLFGDIRGNISPEEYAEMLKELKSLPDKISEILGDKERIQWFASKYANAKDVFFLGRGADYATALEGSLKLKEISYIHSEAYAAGELKHGTISLIEDGVLTVAVVTQPDLYEKMISNIVEVRTRGGYIFTLTNKGNCVMEDTSDFTVYIPKTHPCFTPSLAVVPLQLFGYYVSVAKGLDVDKPRNLAKSVTVE
;
A
#
# COMPACT_ATOMS: atom_id res chain seq x y z
N MET A 1 -3.89 -5.71 -7.66
CA MET A 1 -3.47 -4.77 -8.71
C MET A 1 -2.49 -5.40 -9.67
N CYS A 2 -2.39 -4.86 -10.89
CA CYS A 2 -1.57 -5.38 -11.96
C CYS A 2 -0.17 -4.74 -12.00
N GLY A 3 0.78 -5.38 -12.67
CA GLY A 3 2.10 -4.83 -12.94
C GLY A 3 2.33 -4.63 -14.44
N ILE A 4 2.81 -3.45 -14.84
CA ILE A 4 3.21 -3.14 -16.23
C ILE A 4 4.72 -2.95 -16.25
N VAL A 5 5.37 -3.54 -17.27
CA VAL A 5 6.74 -3.24 -17.66
C VAL A 5 6.79 -3.15 -19.19
N GLY A 6 7.48 -2.15 -19.71
CA GLY A 6 7.84 -2.07 -21.13
C GLY A 6 9.32 -1.74 -21.27
N TYR A 7 9.93 -2.22 -22.34
CA TYR A 7 11.33 -1.97 -22.66
C TYR A 7 11.50 -1.76 -24.15
N ILE A 8 12.31 -0.77 -24.47
CA ILE A 8 12.81 -0.50 -25.82
C ILE A 8 14.29 -0.11 -25.75
N GLY A 9 15.15 -0.86 -26.40
CA GLY A 9 16.59 -0.62 -26.33
C GLY A 9 17.41 -1.59 -27.16
N LYS A 10 18.64 -1.84 -26.71
CA LYS A 10 19.65 -2.64 -27.44
C LYS A 10 19.57 -4.13 -27.15
N GLU A 11 19.11 -4.47 -25.95
CA GLU A 11 19.07 -5.85 -25.45
C GLU A 11 17.76 -6.56 -25.78
N GLN A 12 17.73 -7.88 -25.61
CA GLN A 12 16.50 -8.66 -25.79
C GLN A 12 15.46 -8.25 -24.75
N ALA A 13 14.26 -7.87 -25.20
CA ALA A 13 13.22 -7.32 -24.32
C ALA A 13 12.65 -8.36 -23.35
N ALA A 14 12.39 -9.58 -23.80
CA ALA A 14 11.67 -10.57 -23.00
C ALA A 14 12.34 -10.89 -21.64
N PRO A 15 13.66 -11.15 -21.53
CA PRO A 15 14.32 -11.37 -20.24
C PRO A 15 14.20 -10.15 -19.30
N ILE A 16 14.33 -8.93 -19.83
CA ILE A 16 14.22 -7.67 -19.08
C ILE A 16 12.80 -7.48 -18.55
N LEU A 17 11.80 -7.73 -19.40
CA LEU A 17 10.39 -7.67 -19.02
C LEU A 17 10.06 -8.68 -17.90
N LEU A 18 10.55 -9.93 -18.02
CA LEU A 18 10.36 -10.95 -16.99
C LEU A 18 11.04 -10.60 -15.67
N ASP A 19 12.22 -10.00 -15.70
CA ASP A 19 12.92 -9.53 -14.50
C ASP A 19 12.13 -8.41 -13.80
N GLY A 20 11.69 -7.41 -14.56
CA GLY A 20 10.86 -6.33 -14.04
C GLY A 20 9.50 -6.80 -13.51
N LEU A 21 8.82 -7.70 -14.24
CA LEU A 21 7.55 -8.28 -13.79
C LEU A 21 7.70 -9.11 -12.50
N ALA A 22 8.84 -9.79 -12.31
CA ALA A 22 9.13 -10.50 -11.07
C ALA A 22 9.15 -9.58 -9.85
N LYS A 23 9.63 -8.34 -10.04
CA LYS A 23 9.64 -7.30 -9.00
C LYS A 23 8.25 -6.70 -8.75
N LEU A 24 7.28 -6.92 -9.66
CA LEU A 24 5.89 -6.45 -9.55
C LEU A 24 4.89 -7.56 -9.22
N GLU A 25 5.33 -8.82 -9.08
CA GLU A 25 4.43 -9.95 -8.84
C GLU A 25 3.61 -9.81 -7.55
N TYR A 26 4.09 -9.04 -6.57
CA TYR A 26 3.32 -8.69 -5.37
C TYR A 26 2.06 -7.84 -5.66
N ARG A 27 1.98 -7.24 -6.86
CA ARG A 27 0.82 -6.47 -7.32
C ARG A 27 -0.23 -7.35 -8.00
N GLY A 28 0.17 -8.43 -8.67
CA GLY A 28 -0.75 -9.33 -9.39
C GLY A 28 -0.04 -10.61 -9.80
N TYR A 29 -0.72 -11.75 -9.63
CA TYR A 29 -0.15 -13.09 -9.83
C TYR A 29 -1.16 -14.11 -10.38
N ASP A 30 -2.33 -13.67 -10.86
CA ASP A 30 -3.40 -14.53 -11.37
C ASP A 30 -3.14 -15.01 -12.81
N SER A 31 -2.47 -14.16 -13.58
CA SER A 31 -1.99 -14.46 -14.92
C SER A 31 -0.90 -13.47 -15.33
N ALA A 32 -0.11 -13.82 -16.32
CA ALA A 32 0.94 -12.95 -16.86
C ALA A 32 1.06 -13.13 -18.38
N GLY A 33 1.68 -12.14 -19.05
CA GLY A 33 1.98 -12.25 -20.47
C GLY A 33 2.89 -11.16 -20.99
N LEU A 34 3.45 -11.42 -22.16
CA LEU A 34 4.35 -10.55 -22.91
C LEU A 34 3.84 -10.35 -24.33
N ALA A 35 4.10 -9.17 -24.89
CA ALA A 35 4.07 -8.91 -26.31
C ALA A 35 5.43 -8.32 -26.72
N VAL A 36 6.12 -8.97 -27.66
CA VAL A 36 7.45 -8.57 -28.13
C VAL A 36 7.41 -8.48 -29.65
N TYR A 37 7.98 -7.42 -30.20
CA TYR A 37 8.14 -7.30 -31.66
C TYR A 37 9.40 -8.04 -32.10
N ASP A 38 9.25 -9.07 -32.92
CA ASP A 38 10.33 -9.99 -33.33
C ASP A 38 11.14 -9.53 -34.56
N GLY A 39 10.77 -8.36 -35.14
CA GLY A 39 11.31 -7.83 -36.37
C GLY A 39 10.33 -7.97 -37.56
N SER A 40 9.27 -8.74 -37.43
CA SER A 40 8.22 -8.95 -38.43
C SER A 40 6.81 -8.84 -37.87
N GLU A 41 6.59 -9.39 -36.67
CA GLU A 41 5.28 -9.47 -36.05
C GLU A 41 5.37 -9.18 -34.55
N ILE A 42 4.21 -8.90 -33.92
CA ILE A 42 4.09 -8.83 -32.45
C ILE A 42 3.79 -10.24 -31.95
N GLU A 43 4.77 -10.91 -31.37
CA GLU A 43 4.62 -12.20 -30.74
C GLU A 43 4.04 -12.03 -29.33
N ILE A 44 2.94 -12.75 -29.01
CA ILE A 44 2.20 -12.63 -27.76
C ILE A 44 2.16 -13.98 -27.07
N VAL A 45 2.71 -14.04 -25.85
CA VAL A 45 2.68 -15.22 -25.00
C VAL A 45 2.00 -14.90 -23.68
N LYS A 46 1.05 -15.74 -23.27
CA LYS A 46 0.24 -15.57 -22.07
C LYS A 46 0.20 -16.85 -21.25
N ALA A 47 0.19 -16.72 -19.93
CA ALA A 47 0.07 -17.82 -18.99
C ALA A 47 -0.94 -17.51 -17.87
N LYS A 48 -1.70 -18.54 -17.46
CA LYS A 48 -2.48 -18.50 -16.23
C LYS A 48 -1.58 -18.82 -15.04
N GLY A 49 -1.78 -18.15 -13.92
CA GLY A 49 -1.05 -18.37 -12.67
C GLY A 49 0.15 -17.42 -12.52
N ARG A 50 1.06 -17.79 -11.64
CA ARG A 50 2.24 -16.98 -11.29
C ARG A 50 3.18 -16.80 -12.48
N LEU A 51 4.04 -15.81 -12.40
CA LEU A 51 5.02 -15.46 -13.45
C LEU A 51 5.91 -16.65 -13.87
N GLN A 52 6.13 -17.60 -12.98
CA GLN A 52 6.91 -18.80 -13.30
C GLN A 52 6.34 -19.57 -14.49
N ALA A 53 5.02 -19.68 -14.60
CA ALA A 53 4.39 -20.34 -15.76
C ALA A 53 4.72 -19.64 -17.09
N LEU A 54 4.82 -18.31 -17.09
CA LEU A 54 5.22 -17.53 -18.26
C LEU A 54 6.73 -17.70 -18.56
N ARG A 55 7.59 -17.75 -17.54
CA ARG A 55 9.03 -18.05 -17.66
C ARG A 55 9.26 -19.40 -18.32
N ASP A 56 8.55 -20.43 -17.86
CA ASP A 56 8.66 -21.77 -18.40
C ASP A 56 8.25 -21.83 -19.88
N LEU A 57 7.13 -21.17 -20.25
CA LEU A 57 6.65 -21.09 -21.65
C LEU A 57 7.61 -20.33 -22.58
N THR A 58 8.34 -19.35 -22.06
CA THR A 58 9.24 -18.50 -22.85
C THR A 58 10.71 -18.91 -22.73
N SER A 59 11.01 -20.02 -22.04
CA SER A 59 12.39 -20.44 -21.69
C SER A 59 13.18 -19.28 -21.08
N ASP A 60 12.65 -18.69 -20.00
CA ASP A 60 13.17 -17.48 -19.34
C ASP A 60 13.37 -16.29 -20.30
N GLY A 61 12.49 -16.16 -21.29
CA GLY A 61 12.51 -15.09 -22.30
C GLY A 61 13.41 -15.36 -23.49
N SER A 62 14.26 -16.39 -23.46
CA SER A 62 15.16 -16.70 -24.58
C SER A 62 14.42 -17.19 -25.84
N GLY A 63 13.19 -17.67 -25.68
CA GLY A 63 12.32 -18.11 -26.77
C GLY A 63 11.70 -16.97 -27.58
N LEU A 64 11.62 -15.75 -27.03
CA LEU A 64 11.06 -14.57 -27.70
C LEU A 64 12.20 -13.63 -28.15
N LYS A 65 12.27 -13.35 -29.43
CA LYS A 65 13.29 -12.46 -30.00
C LYS A 65 12.74 -11.06 -30.19
N GLY A 66 13.57 -10.06 -29.98
CA GLY A 66 13.22 -8.64 -30.20
C GLY A 66 13.67 -7.73 -29.07
N THR A 67 13.82 -6.46 -29.39
CA THR A 67 14.35 -5.42 -28.50
C THR A 67 13.27 -4.44 -28.02
N VAL A 68 12.02 -4.65 -28.45
CA VAL A 68 10.85 -3.84 -28.09
C VAL A 68 9.75 -4.74 -27.57
N GLY A 69 9.23 -4.45 -26.40
CA GLY A 69 8.12 -5.24 -25.86
C GLY A 69 7.46 -4.62 -24.63
N ILE A 70 6.30 -5.14 -24.32
CA ILE A 70 5.49 -4.83 -23.14
C ILE A 70 5.08 -6.10 -22.43
N GLY A 71 5.01 -6.04 -21.10
CA GLY A 71 4.65 -7.18 -20.28
C GLY A 71 3.73 -6.79 -19.14
N HIS A 72 3.01 -7.78 -18.62
CA HIS A 72 1.99 -7.56 -17.61
C HIS A 72 1.86 -8.75 -16.66
N THR A 73 1.63 -8.44 -15.38
CA THR A 73 1.11 -9.38 -14.37
C THR A 73 -0.27 -8.92 -13.92
N ARG A 74 -1.26 -9.82 -13.99
CA ARG A 74 -2.66 -9.47 -13.78
C ARG A 74 -3.15 -9.85 -12.39
N TRP A 75 -3.91 -8.95 -11.79
CA TRP A 75 -4.88 -9.17 -10.74
C TRP A 75 -6.27 -9.10 -11.37
N ALA A 76 -7.04 -10.18 -11.34
CA ALA A 76 -8.31 -10.26 -12.03
C ALA A 76 -9.37 -9.36 -11.37
N THR A 77 -9.91 -8.41 -12.14
CA THR A 77 -11.06 -7.57 -11.79
C THR A 77 -12.27 -7.92 -12.63
N HIS A 78 -12.11 -8.03 -13.95
CA HIS A 78 -13.13 -8.39 -14.91
C HIS A 78 -12.73 -9.66 -15.67
N GLY A 79 -13.57 -10.69 -15.62
CA GLY A 79 -13.31 -12.00 -16.19
C GLY A 79 -12.36 -12.88 -15.36
N GLU A 80 -12.62 -14.19 -15.34
CA GLU A 80 -11.82 -15.16 -14.59
C GLU A 80 -10.34 -15.16 -15.00
N PRO A 81 -9.42 -15.64 -14.13
CA PRO A 81 -8.01 -15.80 -14.49
C PRO A 81 -7.83 -16.97 -15.48
N THR A 82 -7.91 -16.64 -16.77
CA THR A 82 -7.70 -17.54 -17.91
C THR A 82 -6.61 -16.99 -18.84
N VAL A 83 -6.11 -17.80 -19.75
CA VAL A 83 -5.13 -17.36 -20.75
C VAL A 83 -5.73 -16.29 -21.68
N SER A 84 -7.01 -16.43 -22.07
CA SER A 84 -7.70 -15.44 -22.91
C SER A 84 -7.81 -14.06 -22.23
N ASN A 85 -8.11 -14.07 -20.92
CA ASN A 85 -8.27 -12.86 -20.12
C ASN A 85 -6.94 -12.28 -19.61
N ALA A 86 -5.81 -12.98 -19.78
CA ALA A 86 -4.49 -12.43 -19.48
C ALA A 86 -4.12 -11.32 -20.47
N HIS A 87 -3.36 -10.32 -20.01
CA HIS A 87 -2.75 -9.31 -20.88
C HIS A 87 -1.45 -9.82 -21.49
N PRO A 88 -1.00 -9.25 -22.60
CA PRO A 88 -1.56 -8.16 -23.41
C PRO A 88 -2.82 -8.53 -24.18
N HIS A 89 -3.74 -7.55 -24.37
CA HIS A 89 -4.83 -7.64 -25.34
C HIS A 89 -4.40 -7.05 -26.69
N PHE A 90 -5.07 -7.43 -27.76
CA PHE A 90 -4.66 -7.07 -29.12
C PHE A 90 -5.86 -6.95 -30.06
N ASN A 91 -5.68 -6.22 -31.18
CA ASN A 91 -6.65 -6.13 -32.24
C ASN A 91 -6.66 -7.40 -33.12
N LYS A 92 -7.56 -7.47 -34.11
CA LYS A 92 -7.85 -8.69 -34.88
C LYS A 92 -6.62 -9.30 -35.57
N ASP A 93 -5.74 -8.49 -36.10
CA ASP A 93 -4.55 -8.92 -36.88
C ASP A 93 -3.25 -8.88 -36.05
N LYS A 94 -3.35 -8.58 -34.74
CA LYS A 94 -2.22 -8.42 -33.83
C LYS A 94 -1.24 -7.31 -34.22
N SER A 95 -1.70 -6.32 -34.96
CA SER A 95 -0.89 -5.15 -35.28
C SER A 95 -0.77 -4.14 -34.15
N ILE A 96 -1.65 -4.23 -33.14
CA ILE A 96 -1.65 -3.40 -31.96
C ILE A 96 -1.78 -4.30 -30.71
N ALA A 97 -0.88 -4.13 -29.74
CA ALA A 97 -0.97 -4.81 -28.45
C ALA A 97 -0.97 -3.80 -27.30
N VAL A 98 -1.78 -4.09 -26.26
CA VAL A 98 -2.03 -3.20 -25.12
C VAL A 98 -1.94 -3.98 -23.82
N VAL A 99 -1.22 -3.43 -22.84
CA VAL A 99 -1.30 -3.81 -21.43
C VAL A 99 -1.99 -2.70 -20.64
N HIS A 100 -2.75 -3.05 -19.61
CA HIS A 100 -3.59 -2.12 -18.87
C HIS A 100 -3.61 -2.42 -17.38
N ASN A 101 -3.39 -1.38 -16.59
CA ASN A 101 -3.73 -1.32 -15.15
C ASN A 101 -4.87 -0.34 -14.96
N GLY A 102 -5.91 -0.73 -14.27
CA GLY A 102 -7.09 0.11 -14.03
C GLY A 102 -8.40 -0.60 -14.35
N ILE A 103 -9.47 0.17 -14.47
CA ILE A 103 -10.80 -0.29 -14.88
C ILE A 103 -11.39 0.71 -15.86
N ILE A 104 -11.86 0.21 -17.00
CA ILE A 104 -12.64 0.99 -17.96
C ILE A 104 -14.13 0.85 -17.59
N GLU A 105 -14.63 1.78 -16.82
CA GLU A 105 -15.98 1.72 -16.25
C GLU A 105 -17.09 1.67 -17.32
N ASN A 106 -16.89 2.37 -18.41
CA ASN A 106 -17.84 2.40 -19.53
C ASN A 106 -17.52 1.37 -20.62
N TYR A 107 -16.83 0.27 -20.31
CA TYR A 107 -16.41 -0.72 -21.32
C TYR A 107 -17.60 -1.40 -22.02
N GLN A 108 -18.72 -1.65 -21.33
CA GLN A 108 -19.88 -2.33 -21.92
C GLN A 108 -20.47 -1.58 -23.12
N PRO A 109 -20.90 -0.30 -23.03
CA PRO A 109 -21.38 0.44 -24.18
C PRO A 109 -20.32 0.62 -25.27
N LEU A 110 -19.02 0.71 -24.91
CA LEU A 110 -17.94 0.76 -25.89
C LEU A 110 -17.78 -0.58 -26.62
N LYS A 111 -17.89 -1.71 -25.93
CA LYS A 111 -17.86 -3.07 -26.48
C LYS A 111 -19.01 -3.28 -27.47
N GLU A 112 -20.23 -2.93 -27.09
CA GLU A 112 -21.41 -3.01 -27.96
C GLU A 112 -21.23 -2.19 -29.25
N LYS A 113 -20.68 -0.99 -29.12
CA LYS A 113 -20.35 -0.13 -30.26
C LYS A 113 -19.31 -0.77 -31.19
N MET A 114 -18.25 -1.39 -30.63
CA MET A 114 -17.23 -2.07 -31.44
C MET A 114 -17.78 -3.32 -32.12
N ILE A 115 -18.63 -4.11 -31.43
CA ILE A 115 -19.34 -5.25 -32.03
C ILE A 115 -20.20 -4.77 -33.21
N GLY A 116 -20.92 -3.65 -33.07
CA GLY A 116 -21.68 -3.03 -34.16
C GLY A 116 -20.83 -2.53 -35.32
N LYS A 117 -19.51 -2.40 -35.14
CA LYS A 117 -18.52 -2.07 -36.18
C LYS A 117 -17.84 -3.32 -36.78
N GLY A 118 -18.22 -4.53 -36.33
CA GLY A 118 -17.70 -5.79 -36.84
C GLY A 118 -16.48 -6.34 -36.09
N TYR A 119 -16.15 -5.80 -34.90
CA TYR A 119 -15.11 -6.35 -34.06
C TYR A 119 -15.60 -7.56 -33.26
N THR A 120 -14.74 -8.55 -33.12
CA THR A 120 -15.00 -9.77 -32.33
C THR A 120 -14.13 -9.76 -31.09
N PHE A 121 -14.73 -10.01 -29.94
CA PHE A 121 -14.02 -10.06 -28.65
C PHE A 121 -13.68 -11.51 -28.28
N LEU A 122 -12.45 -11.71 -27.81
CA LEU A 122 -11.90 -13.00 -27.40
C LEU A 122 -11.83 -13.17 -25.89
N SER A 123 -12.01 -12.06 -25.15
CA SER A 123 -11.94 -12.04 -23.68
C SER A 123 -13.18 -11.43 -23.04
N GLU A 124 -13.26 -11.61 -21.75
CA GLU A 124 -14.30 -11.04 -20.88
C GLU A 124 -13.82 -9.75 -20.19
N THR A 125 -12.58 -9.28 -20.50
CA THR A 125 -12.00 -8.12 -19.84
C THR A 125 -12.56 -6.82 -20.39
N ASP A 126 -12.48 -5.79 -19.57
CA ASP A 126 -12.74 -4.40 -19.96
C ASP A 126 -11.67 -3.85 -20.92
N THR A 127 -10.46 -4.38 -20.87
CA THR A 127 -9.28 -3.88 -21.60
C THR A 127 -9.32 -4.15 -23.10
N GLU A 128 -9.88 -5.28 -23.55
CA GLU A 128 -9.86 -5.63 -24.97
C GLU A 128 -10.55 -4.58 -25.84
N VAL A 129 -11.52 -3.85 -25.28
CA VAL A 129 -12.18 -2.74 -26.00
C VAL A 129 -11.19 -1.64 -26.41
N VAL A 130 -10.14 -1.42 -25.60
CA VAL A 130 -9.10 -0.42 -25.89
C VAL A 130 -8.30 -0.79 -27.12
N ALA A 131 -7.89 -2.06 -27.26
CA ALA A 131 -7.17 -2.55 -28.43
C ALA A 131 -8.00 -2.37 -29.72
N HIS A 132 -9.30 -2.70 -29.66
CA HIS A 132 -10.20 -2.50 -30.80
C HIS A 132 -10.51 -1.03 -31.09
N MET A 133 -10.60 -0.19 -30.08
CA MET A 133 -10.80 1.25 -30.27
C MET A 133 -9.55 1.91 -30.89
N LEU A 134 -8.35 1.51 -30.45
CA LEU A 134 -7.10 1.98 -31.08
C LEU A 134 -7.09 1.65 -32.56
N ASP A 135 -7.39 0.41 -32.94
CA ASP A 135 -7.50 -0.03 -34.31
C ASP A 135 -8.55 0.79 -35.11
N TYR A 136 -9.74 0.98 -34.54
CA TYR A 136 -10.81 1.75 -35.17
C TYR A 136 -10.47 3.22 -35.42
N TYR A 137 -9.68 3.84 -34.53
CA TYR A 137 -9.29 5.25 -34.66
C TYR A 137 -7.93 5.45 -35.30
N TYR A 138 -7.19 4.38 -35.60
CA TYR A 138 -5.88 4.44 -36.21
C TYR A 138 -6.02 4.81 -37.71
N ASP A 139 -5.30 5.85 -38.09
CA ASP A 139 -5.26 6.40 -39.45
C ASP A 139 -3.82 6.66 -39.92
N GLY A 140 -2.84 5.89 -39.36
CA GLY A 140 -1.41 6.05 -39.58
C GLY A 140 -0.71 6.89 -38.50
N ASN A 141 -1.44 7.44 -37.52
CA ASN A 141 -0.87 8.23 -36.45
C ASN A 141 -1.27 7.64 -35.06
N PRO A 142 -0.35 6.94 -34.34
CA PRO A 142 -0.63 6.37 -33.04
C PRO A 142 -1.06 7.39 -32.00
N LEU A 143 -0.42 8.56 -31.92
CA LEU A 143 -0.73 9.59 -30.92
C LEU A 143 -2.17 10.08 -31.06
N GLN A 144 -2.64 10.29 -32.31
CA GLN A 144 -4.05 10.68 -32.56
C GLN A 144 -5.03 9.57 -32.17
N ALA A 145 -4.71 8.31 -32.46
CA ALA A 145 -5.55 7.18 -32.07
C ALA A 145 -5.65 7.08 -30.54
N ILE A 146 -4.54 7.20 -29.83
CA ILE A 146 -4.47 7.18 -28.36
C ILE A 146 -5.29 8.34 -27.77
N ALA A 147 -5.11 9.58 -28.23
CA ALA A 147 -5.86 10.74 -27.77
C ALA A 147 -7.38 10.54 -27.98
N LYS A 148 -7.80 10.04 -29.15
CA LYS A 148 -9.22 9.73 -29.45
C LYS A 148 -9.80 8.66 -28.49
N VAL A 149 -8.99 7.67 -28.05
CA VAL A 149 -9.39 6.65 -27.07
C VAL A 149 -9.51 7.27 -25.68
N MET A 150 -8.49 8.04 -25.24
CA MET A 150 -8.49 8.71 -23.94
C MET A 150 -9.73 9.57 -23.68
N HIS A 151 -10.21 10.28 -24.70
CA HIS A 151 -11.42 11.10 -24.57
C HIS A 151 -12.73 10.29 -24.47
N ARG A 152 -12.70 8.97 -24.67
CA ARG A 152 -13.90 8.13 -24.70
C ARG A 152 -13.98 7.14 -23.57
N VAL A 153 -12.85 6.73 -23.04
CA VAL A 153 -12.80 5.82 -21.90
C VAL A 153 -13.05 6.59 -20.60
N GLN A 154 -13.80 5.97 -19.68
CA GLN A 154 -14.07 6.47 -18.34
C GLN A 154 -13.45 5.50 -17.32
N GLY A 155 -13.12 6.02 -16.14
CA GLY A 155 -12.44 5.25 -15.10
C GLY A 155 -10.94 5.52 -15.04
N SER A 156 -10.21 4.66 -14.33
CA SER A 156 -8.77 4.74 -14.14
C SER A 156 -8.04 3.86 -15.14
N TYR A 157 -6.91 4.32 -15.68
CA TYR A 157 -6.09 3.52 -16.59
C TYR A 157 -4.61 3.92 -16.59
N ALA A 158 -3.77 2.93 -16.83
CA ALA A 158 -2.40 3.08 -17.30
C ALA A 158 -2.20 2.08 -18.44
N PHE A 159 -1.89 2.57 -19.62
CA PHE A 159 -1.66 1.75 -20.82
C PHE A 159 -0.20 1.74 -21.21
N GLY A 160 0.33 0.55 -21.58
CA GLY A 160 1.50 0.39 -22.42
C GLY A 160 1.06 -0.18 -23.76
N ILE A 161 1.47 0.44 -24.86
CA ILE A 161 0.95 0.16 -26.21
C ILE A 161 2.12 0.01 -27.19
N ILE A 162 2.07 -1.01 -28.04
CA ILE A 162 2.96 -1.16 -29.20
C ILE A 162 2.15 -1.32 -30.48
N PHE A 163 2.67 -0.72 -31.56
CA PHE A 163 2.12 -0.80 -32.89
C PHE A 163 3.15 -1.46 -33.84
N LYS A 164 2.73 -2.46 -34.58
CA LYS A 164 3.59 -3.16 -35.53
C LYS A 164 4.21 -2.21 -36.60
N GLU A 165 3.48 -1.19 -37.02
CA GLU A 165 3.96 -0.19 -37.98
C GLU A 165 4.97 0.80 -37.37
N PHE A 166 5.12 0.83 -36.03
CA PHE A 166 6.09 1.65 -35.30
C PHE A 166 6.97 0.76 -34.42
N PRO A 167 7.78 -0.10 -35.05
CA PRO A 167 8.55 -1.13 -34.36
C PRO A 167 9.65 -0.57 -33.44
N ASP A 168 9.98 0.68 -33.57
CA ASP A 168 10.95 1.45 -32.81
C ASP A 168 10.33 2.32 -31.71
N LYS A 169 9.05 2.07 -31.36
CA LYS A 169 8.33 2.89 -30.38
C LYS A 169 7.47 2.09 -29.42
N ILE A 170 7.42 2.58 -28.18
CA ILE A 170 6.41 2.24 -27.17
C ILE A 170 5.64 3.51 -26.83
N PHE A 171 4.33 3.39 -26.66
CA PHE A 171 3.47 4.48 -26.21
C PHE A 171 2.95 4.15 -24.81
N ALA A 172 2.91 5.17 -23.94
CA ALA A 172 2.39 5.05 -22.59
C ALA A 172 1.45 6.22 -22.30
N VAL A 173 0.39 5.94 -21.58
CA VAL A 173 -0.59 6.95 -21.16
C VAL A 173 -1.25 6.53 -19.86
N ARG A 174 -1.59 7.50 -19.01
CA ARG A 174 -2.27 7.18 -17.75
C ARG A 174 -3.37 8.17 -17.38
N LYS A 175 -4.30 7.68 -16.55
CA LYS A 175 -5.22 8.47 -15.74
C LYS A 175 -5.47 7.70 -14.44
N ASP A 176 -5.14 8.30 -13.30
CA ASP A 176 -5.33 7.79 -11.93
C ASP A 176 -4.59 6.49 -11.57
N SER A 177 -4.20 5.65 -12.52
CA SER A 177 -3.33 4.49 -12.29
C SER A 177 -1.86 4.85 -12.46
N PRO A 178 -0.92 4.38 -11.60
CA PRO A 178 0.49 4.79 -11.66
C PRO A 178 1.21 4.24 -12.90
N LEU A 179 2.00 5.09 -13.53
CA LEU A 179 2.92 4.74 -14.62
C LEU A 179 4.09 5.72 -14.66
N ILE A 180 5.30 5.21 -14.74
CA ILE A 180 6.54 5.96 -14.80
C ILE A 180 7.32 5.58 -16.05
N VAL A 181 8.24 6.46 -16.44
CA VAL A 181 9.20 6.26 -17.52
C VAL A 181 10.60 6.27 -16.93
N GLY A 182 11.42 5.28 -17.27
CA GLY A 182 12.84 5.24 -16.91
C GLY A 182 13.73 5.46 -18.12
N ALA A 183 14.80 6.23 -17.97
CA ALA A 183 15.80 6.48 -19.00
C ALA A 183 17.14 5.85 -18.64
N SER A 184 17.78 5.14 -19.58
CA SER A 184 19.16 4.65 -19.45
C SER A 184 19.92 4.68 -20.76
N SER A 185 21.23 4.45 -20.70
CA SER A 185 22.09 4.35 -21.90
C SER A 185 21.85 3.10 -22.76
N GLU A 186 21.21 2.08 -22.18
CA GLU A 186 20.96 0.79 -22.83
C GLU A 186 19.52 0.66 -23.34
N GLY A 187 18.67 1.65 -23.05
CA GLY A 187 17.29 1.71 -23.50
C GLY A 187 16.37 2.40 -22.50
N ASN A 188 15.12 2.54 -22.87
CA ASN A 188 14.09 3.22 -22.12
C ASN A 188 13.00 2.25 -21.64
N PHE A 189 12.36 2.60 -20.55
CA PHE A 189 11.42 1.76 -19.84
C PHE A 189 10.11 2.47 -19.56
N ILE A 190 9.02 1.73 -19.53
CA ILE A 190 7.82 2.09 -18.77
C ILE A 190 7.63 1.07 -17.65
N ALA A 191 7.14 1.52 -16.51
CA ALA A 191 6.81 0.64 -15.40
C ALA A 191 5.67 1.21 -14.54
N SER A 192 4.86 0.35 -13.98
CA SER A 192 3.82 0.78 -13.03
C SER A 192 4.38 1.05 -11.63
N ASP A 193 5.64 0.67 -11.35
CA ASP A 193 6.34 0.99 -10.10
C ASP A 193 7.85 0.96 -10.29
N VAL A 194 8.54 1.77 -9.49
CA VAL A 194 10.00 1.96 -9.51
C VAL A 194 10.81 0.66 -9.34
N PRO A 195 10.47 -0.27 -8.42
CA PRO A 195 11.23 -1.51 -8.23
C PRO A 195 11.43 -2.34 -9.49
N ALA A 196 10.51 -2.23 -10.47
CA ALA A 196 10.59 -2.98 -11.72
C ALA A 196 11.81 -2.62 -12.58
N ILE A 197 12.25 -1.37 -12.52
CA ILE A 197 13.30 -0.83 -13.40
C ILE A 197 14.53 -0.34 -12.63
N LEU A 198 14.52 -0.36 -11.30
CA LEU A 198 15.58 0.17 -10.44
C LEU A 198 16.97 -0.45 -10.69
N LYS A 199 17.01 -1.71 -11.15
CA LYS A 199 18.22 -2.41 -11.54
C LYS A 199 18.86 -1.80 -12.79
N TYR A 200 18.06 -1.21 -13.68
CA TYR A 200 18.48 -0.70 -14.99
C TYR A 200 18.68 0.80 -14.99
N THR A 201 17.86 1.54 -14.23
CA THR A 201 17.97 2.99 -14.11
C THR A 201 17.37 3.51 -12.81
N ARG A 202 17.96 4.62 -12.32
CA ARG A 202 17.44 5.42 -11.22
C ARG A 202 16.80 6.74 -11.70
N GLU A 203 16.98 7.05 -12.98
CA GLU A 203 16.47 8.27 -13.59
C GLU A 203 15.04 8.01 -14.11
N VAL A 204 14.05 8.66 -13.49
CA VAL A 204 12.63 8.45 -13.79
C VAL A 204 11.92 9.76 -14.08
N CYS A 205 10.95 9.69 -14.97
CA CYS A 205 9.95 10.73 -15.19
C CYS A 205 8.55 10.20 -14.84
N PHE A 206 7.75 10.99 -14.15
CA PHE A 206 6.37 10.65 -13.85
C PHE A 206 5.44 11.13 -14.96
N ILE A 207 4.61 10.23 -15.48
CA ILE A 207 3.54 10.59 -16.41
C ILE A 207 2.38 11.14 -15.55
N GLU A 208 1.86 12.33 -15.87
CA GLU A 208 0.69 12.87 -15.20
C GLU A 208 -0.62 12.41 -15.88
N ASN A 209 -1.75 12.71 -15.25
CA ASN A 209 -3.04 12.32 -15.80
C ASN A 209 -3.26 12.90 -17.20
N ARG A 210 -3.66 12.02 -18.14
CA ARG A 210 -3.92 12.35 -19.54
C ARG A 210 -2.71 12.83 -20.36
N GLU A 211 -1.50 12.61 -19.86
CA GLU A 211 -0.30 12.77 -20.68
C GLU A 211 0.00 11.49 -21.45
N ILE A 212 0.51 11.66 -22.67
CA ILE A 212 0.98 10.59 -23.52
C ILE A 212 2.49 10.65 -23.59
N CYS A 213 3.16 9.52 -23.37
CA CYS A 213 4.59 9.38 -23.56
C CYS A 213 4.87 8.50 -24.78
N GLU A 214 5.75 8.97 -25.66
CA GLU A 214 6.33 8.22 -26.78
C GLU A 214 7.78 7.92 -26.44
N LEU A 215 8.13 6.62 -26.39
CA LEU A 215 9.49 6.15 -26.11
C LEU A 215 10.08 5.53 -27.38
N SER A 216 11.32 5.87 -27.69
CA SER A 216 12.21 5.14 -28.58
C SER A 216 13.48 4.74 -27.86
N GLU A 217 14.39 4.01 -28.50
CA GLU A 217 15.68 3.62 -27.89
C GLU A 217 16.47 4.84 -27.37
N SER A 218 16.46 5.96 -28.10
CA SER A 218 17.28 7.14 -27.80
C SER A 218 16.50 8.38 -27.37
N ARG A 219 15.17 8.34 -27.36
CA ARG A 219 14.34 9.52 -27.10
C ARG A 219 13.10 9.17 -26.30
N ILE A 220 12.77 10.06 -25.38
CA ILE A 220 11.50 10.10 -24.66
C ILE A 220 10.85 11.45 -24.96
N ALA A 221 9.58 11.43 -25.39
CA ALA A 221 8.80 12.62 -25.66
C ALA A 221 7.45 12.54 -24.94
N PHE A 222 7.02 13.65 -24.37
CA PHE A 222 5.74 13.74 -23.67
C PHE A 222 4.82 14.74 -24.37
N TYR A 223 3.54 14.43 -24.37
CA TYR A 223 2.48 15.25 -24.97
C TYR A 223 1.30 15.35 -23.99
N ASN A 224 0.61 16.49 -24.01
CA ASN A 224 -0.67 16.65 -23.35
C ASN A 224 -1.81 15.98 -24.15
N GLU A 225 -3.04 16.04 -23.66
CA GLU A 225 -4.22 15.45 -24.32
C GLU A 225 -4.54 16.08 -25.71
N ASP A 226 -4.07 17.30 -25.97
CA ASP A 226 -4.19 18.01 -27.24
C ASP A 226 -3.02 17.75 -28.21
N LEU A 227 -2.11 16.84 -27.84
CA LEU A 227 -0.90 16.45 -28.57
C LEU A 227 0.16 17.56 -28.68
N GLU A 228 0.10 18.55 -27.79
CA GLU A 228 1.17 19.53 -27.68
C GLU A 228 2.34 18.96 -26.88
N PRO A 229 3.59 19.16 -27.33
CA PRO A 229 4.76 18.65 -26.62
C PRO A 229 4.95 19.36 -25.28
N ILE A 230 5.25 18.58 -24.23
CA ILE A 230 5.54 19.08 -22.89
C ILE A 230 6.93 18.62 -22.45
N GLN A 231 7.54 19.42 -21.57
CA GLN A 231 8.82 19.08 -20.96
C GLN A 231 8.61 18.50 -19.56
N LYS A 232 9.37 17.46 -19.22
CA LYS A 232 9.33 16.81 -17.92
C LYS A 232 10.70 16.85 -17.26
N GLU A 233 10.67 17.03 -15.94
CA GLU A 233 11.87 16.89 -15.12
C GLU A 233 12.12 15.42 -14.82
N THR A 234 13.39 15.03 -14.92
CA THR A 234 13.86 13.72 -14.46
C THR A 234 14.15 13.78 -12.97
N LYS A 235 13.69 12.77 -12.23
CA LYS A 235 14.01 12.61 -10.81
C LYS A 235 14.88 11.40 -10.59
N THR A 236 15.92 11.55 -9.77
CA THR A 236 16.80 10.44 -9.37
C THR A 236 16.20 9.74 -8.16
N ILE A 237 16.04 8.42 -8.25
CA ILE A 237 15.57 7.59 -7.14
C ILE A 237 16.77 7.18 -6.28
N GLU A 238 16.77 7.60 -5.02
CA GLU A 238 17.85 7.33 -4.06
C GLU A 238 17.73 5.98 -3.34
N TRP A 239 16.73 5.16 -3.66
CA TRP A 239 16.54 3.88 -2.98
C TRP A 239 17.70 2.92 -3.21
N ASP A 240 18.09 2.23 -2.13
CA ASP A 240 19.07 1.16 -2.21
C ASP A 240 18.44 -0.10 -2.83
N ILE A 241 19.10 -0.67 -3.83
CA ILE A 241 18.66 -1.92 -4.48
C ILE A 241 18.65 -3.07 -3.48
N GLU A 242 19.64 -3.12 -2.56
CA GLU A 242 19.72 -4.14 -1.50
C GLU A 242 18.52 -4.07 -0.54
N ALA A 243 17.93 -2.88 -0.35
CA ALA A 243 16.74 -2.72 0.47
C ALA A 243 15.53 -3.45 -0.10
N ALA A 244 15.46 -3.66 -1.41
CA ALA A 244 14.40 -4.40 -2.09
C ALA A 244 14.67 -5.92 -2.17
N GLU A 245 15.69 -6.42 -1.48
CA GLU A 245 16.02 -7.86 -1.40
C GLU A 245 15.72 -8.41 0.00
N LYS A 246 15.58 -9.75 0.12
CA LYS A 246 15.25 -10.39 1.41
C LYS A 246 16.37 -10.29 2.46
N GLY A 247 17.61 -10.03 2.07
CA GLY A 247 18.71 -9.80 3.00
C GLY A 247 19.00 -10.96 3.98
N GLY A 248 18.77 -12.21 3.55
CA GLY A 248 18.95 -13.41 4.38
C GLY A 248 17.73 -13.83 5.20
N TYR A 249 16.65 -13.08 5.17
CA TYR A 249 15.38 -13.48 5.78
C TYR A 249 14.61 -14.45 4.88
N GLU A 250 13.83 -15.33 5.49
CA GLU A 250 12.99 -16.29 4.76
C GLU A 250 11.91 -15.58 3.93
N HIS A 251 11.30 -14.52 4.52
CA HIS A 251 10.22 -13.75 3.93
C HIS A 251 10.47 -12.24 4.03
N PHE A 252 9.93 -11.46 3.09
CA PHE A 252 9.97 -9.99 3.15
C PHE A 252 9.25 -9.48 4.40
N MET A 253 8.09 -10.04 4.75
CA MET A 253 7.35 -9.63 5.94
C MET A 253 8.21 -9.73 7.20
N LEU A 254 8.96 -10.80 7.39
CA LEU A 254 9.86 -10.93 8.55
C LEU A 254 10.96 -9.90 8.52
N LYS A 255 11.61 -9.69 7.37
CA LYS A 255 12.60 -8.62 7.19
C LYS A 255 12.02 -7.27 7.58
N GLU A 256 10.85 -6.92 7.08
CA GLU A 256 10.17 -5.64 7.31
C GLU A 256 9.75 -5.46 8.78
N ILE A 257 9.38 -6.54 9.48
CA ILE A 257 9.17 -6.52 10.93
C ILE A 257 10.48 -6.18 11.66
N TYR A 258 11.62 -6.75 11.22
CA TYR A 258 12.94 -6.48 11.81
C TYR A 258 13.53 -5.13 11.40
N GLU A 259 13.07 -4.54 10.33
CA GLU A 259 13.47 -3.19 9.89
C GLU A 259 12.77 -2.07 10.68
N GLN A 260 11.74 -2.35 11.47
CA GLN A 260 10.96 -1.34 12.20
C GLN A 260 11.82 -0.41 13.07
N PRO A 261 12.84 -0.89 13.82
CA PRO A 261 13.70 0.01 14.61
C PRO A 261 14.34 1.09 13.74
N LYS A 262 14.94 0.68 12.61
CA LYS A 262 15.56 1.59 11.66
C LYS A 262 14.54 2.52 11.00
N ALA A 263 13.43 1.97 10.54
CA ALA A 263 12.39 2.75 9.85
C ALA A 263 11.77 3.82 10.78
N VAL A 264 11.52 3.49 12.05
CA VAL A 264 11.07 4.45 13.05
C VAL A 264 12.13 5.52 13.29
N LEU A 265 13.41 5.13 13.43
CA LEU A 265 14.52 6.08 13.58
C LEU A 265 14.60 7.04 12.40
N ASP A 266 14.56 6.53 11.17
CA ASP A 266 14.63 7.32 9.93
C ASP A 266 13.42 8.28 9.79
N THR A 267 12.27 7.91 10.33
CA THR A 267 11.08 8.77 10.36
C THR A 267 11.22 9.92 11.35
N ILE A 268 11.74 9.66 12.56
CA ILE A 268 11.73 10.65 13.63
C ILE A 268 12.98 11.54 13.64
N SER A 269 14.17 10.98 13.37
CA SER A 269 15.45 11.67 13.57
C SER A 269 15.61 12.96 12.74
N PRO A 270 15.22 13.02 11.45
CA PRO A 270 15.37 14.24 10.66
C PRO A 270 14.53 15.41 11.18
N ARG A 271 13.49 15.09 11.97
CA ARG A 271 12.50 16.05 12.49
C ARG A 271 12.71 16.43 13.94
N ILE A 272 13.84 16.03 14.51
CA ILE A 272 14.25 16.42 15.87
C ILE A 272 15.51 17.27 15.76
N LYS A 273 15.39 18.57 15.99
CA LYS A 273 16.49 19.55 15.95
C LYS A 273 16.58 20.27 17.29
N ASN A 274 17.75 20.25 17.93
CA ASN A 274 18.00 20.90 19.23
C ASN A 274 16.95 20.56 20.30
N ASP A 275 16.62 19.27 20.43
CA ASP A 275 15.59 18.74 21.34
C ASP A 275 14.18 19.38 21.14
N ARG A 276 13.88 19.76 19.91
CA ARG A 276 12.56 20.22 19.47
C ARG A 276 12.14 19.49 18.21
N ILE A 277 10.85 19.26 18.07
CA ILE A 277 10.27 18.72 16.84
C ILE A 277 10.11 19.89 15.86
N VAL A 278 10.69 19.70 14.67
CA VAL A 278 10.62 20.64 13.55
C VAL A 278 10.23 19.86 12.31
N ILE A 279 9.08 20.16 11.74
CA ILE A 279 8.59 19.51 10.53
C ILE A 279 8.59 20.57 9.42
N ASP A 280 9.73 20.66 8.71
CA ASP A 280 9.91 21.68 7.66
C ASP A 280 8.96 21.45 6.47
N GLU A 281 8.49 20.21 6.29
CA GLU A 281 7.56 19.84 5.23
C GLU A 281 6.11 20.34 5.49
N LEU A 282 5.81 20.77 6.72
CA LEU A 282 4.50 21.29 7.08
C LEU A 282 4.43 22.80 6.82
N ASN A 283 3.82 23.16 5.71
CA ASN A 283 3.62 24.56 5.34
C ASN A 283 2.38 25.17 6.05
N MET A 284 2.48 25.27 7.38
CA MET A 284 1.46 25.87 8.26
C MET A 284 2.13 26.79 9.27
N THR A 285 1.52 27.93 9.49
CA THR A 285 1.94 28.86 10.54
C THR A 285 1.48 28.40 11.92
N GLU A 286 2.15 28.86 12.98
CA GLU A 286 1.71 28.58 14.35
C GLU A 286 0.28 29.05 14.61
N ASP A 287 -0.13 30.19 14.02
CA ASP A 287 -1.47 30.74 14.19
C ASP A 287 -2.53 29.83 13.52
N GLU A 288 -2.25 29.28 12.35
CA GLU A 288 -3.13 28.30 11.72
C GLU A 288 -3.26 27.04 12.58
N ILE A 289 -2.17 26.54 13.17
CA ILE A 289 -2.19 25.40 14.09
C ILE A 289 -2.98 25.72 15.37
N LYS A 290 -2.83 26.92 15.93
CA LYS A 290 -3.61 27.37 17.10
C LYS A 290 -5.11 27.46 16.80
N GLN A 291 -5.48 27.83 15.56
CA GLN A 291 -6.87 27.97 15.13
C GLN A 291 -7.53 26.67 14.70
N LEU A 292 -6.79 25.54 14.57
CA LEU A 292 -7.38 24.26 14.20
C LEU A 292 -8.49 23.87 15.18
N LYS A 293 -9.68 23.62 14.65
CA LYS A 293 -10.87 23.19 15.41
C LYS A 293 -11.08 21.68 15.36
N ARG A 294 -10.69 21.04 14.27
CA ARG A 294 -10.90 19.60 14.04
C ARG A 294 -9.85 19.04 13.08
N ILE A 295 -9.49 17.79 13.31
CA ILE A 295 -8.66 16.99 12.38
C ILE A 295 -9.48 15.79 11.92
N TYR A 296 -9.49 15.53 10.60
CA TYR A 296 -10.03 14.31 10.00
C TYR A 296 -8.85 13.44 9.57
N ILE A 297 -8.83 12.17 9.97
CA ILE A 297 -7.80 11.21 9.55
C ILE A 297 -8.46 10.15 8.70
N ILE A 298 -8.02 10.03 7.46
CA ILE A 298 -8.64 9.19 6.45
C ILE A 298 -7.62 8.17 5.94
N GLY A 299 -8.01 6.91 5.88
CA GLY A 299 -7.16 5.83 5.39
C GLY A 299 -7.94 4.56 5.08
N CYS A 300 -7.24 3.56 4.56
CA CYS A 300 -7.75 2.22 4.29
C CYS A 300 -6.95 1.16 5.05
N GLY A 301 -7.60 0.10 5.55
CA GLY A 301 -6.92 -1.02 6.21
C GLY A 301 -6.05 -0.59 7.38
N SER A 302 -4.76 -0.98 7.38
CA SER A 302 -3.81 -0.61 8.43
C SER A 302 -3.65 0.90 8.60
N ALA A 303 -3.73 1.69 7.52
CA ALA A 303 -3.66 3.15 7.60
C ALA A 303 -4.88 3.75 8.33
N TYR A 304 -6.06 3.16 8.18
CA TYR A 304 -7.22 3.51 9.00
C TYR A 304 -6.98 3.20 10.47
N HIS A 305 -6.40 2.04 10.82
CA HIS A 305 -6.07 1.70 12.21
C HIS A 305 -5.00 2.62 12.80
N VAL A 306 -4.04 3.09 12.00
CA VAL A 306 -3.12 4.17 12.39
C VAL A 306 -3.91 5.43 12.77
N GLY A 307 -4.91 5.79 11.97
CA GLY A 307 -5.80 6.92 12.25
C GLY A 307 -6.57 6.73 13.57
N VAL A 308 -7.11 5.53 13.81
CA VAL A 308 -7.82 5.22 15.08
C VAL A 308 -6.90 5.37 16.29
N THR A 309 -5.64 4.89 16.20
CA THR A 309 -4.63 5.11 17.25
C THR A 309 -4.29 6.59 17.38
N GLY A 310 -4.06 7.26 16.25
CA GLY A 310 -3.73 8.69 16.18
C GLY A 310 -4.79 9.58 16.83
N LYS A 311 -6.06 9.23 16.70
CA LYS A 311 -7.15 9.92 17.39
C LYS A 311 -6.92 10.01 18.89
N TYR A 312 -6.66 8.87 19.55
CA TYR A 312 -6.41 8.86 21.00
C TYR A 312 -5.21 9.71 21.41
N VAL A 313 -4.15 9.66 20.60
CA VAL A 313 -2.91 10.41 20.88
C VAL A 313 -3.10 11.90 20.65
N ILE A 314 -3.62 12.30 19.48
CA ILE A 314 -3.81 13.71 19.12
C ILE A 314 -4.80 14.37 20.06
N GLU A 315 -5.97 13.77 20.32
CA GLU A 315 -6.97 14.34 21.24
C GLU A 315 -6.43 14.50 22.66
N LYS A 316 -5.63 13.53 23.14
CA LYS A 316 -5.01 13.59 24.49
C LYS A 316 -4.02 14.75 24.59
N ILE A 317 -3.16 14.92 23.58
CA ILE A 317 -2.05 15.87 23.61
C ILE A 317 -2.48 17.27 23.20
N THR A 318 -3.28 17.39 22.12
CA THR A 318 -3.58 18.70 21.49
C THR A 318 -4.92 19.28 21.92
N ARG A 319 -5.81 18.45 22.47
CA ARG A 319 -7.22 18.77 22.74
C ARG A 319 -8.00 19.21 21.48
N ILE A 320 -7.51 18.86 20.29
CA ILE A 320 -8.24 19.03 19.03
C ILE A 320 -9.09 17.77 18.81
N PRO A 321 -10.41 17.87 18.59
CA PRO A 321 -11.25 16.74 18.24
C PRO A 321 -10.78 16.08 16.95
N VAL A 322 -10.73 14.75 16.93
CA VAL A 322 -10.31 13.97 15.76
C VAL A 322 -11.43 13.04 15.30
N GLU A 323 -11.76 13.11 14.04
CA GLU A 323 -12.66 12.18 13.37
C GLU A 323 -11.83 11.24 12.48
N VAL A 324 -12.08 9.93 12.55
CA VAL A 324 -11.37 8.94 11.73
C VAL A 324 -12.38 8.20 10.88
N ASP A 325 -12.08 8.08 9.59
CA ASP A 325 -13.00 7.44 8.67
C ASP A 325 -12.27 6.55 7.65
N LEU A 326 -12.97 5.55 7.14
CA LEU A 326 -12.54 4.78 5.98
C LEU A 326 -12.64 5.66 4.72
N ALA A 327 -11.62 5.64 3.88
CA ALA A 327 -11.59 6.50 2.70
C ALA A 327 -12.76 6.20 1.74
N SER A 328 -13.15 4.91 1.59
CA SER A 328 -14.32 4.50 0.82
C SER A 328 -15.62 5.13 1.31
N GLU A 329 -15.82 5.20 2.64
CA GLU A 329 -17.04 5.76 3.23
C GLU A 329 -17.01 7.30 3.23
N PHE A 330 -15.85 7.88 3.55
CA PHE A 330 -15.67 9.33 3.60
C PHE A 330 -16.06 10.01 2.28
N ARG A 331 -15.65 9.44 1.15
CA ARG A 331 -15.93 10.01 -0.18
C ARG A 331 -17.42 10.03 -0.54
N TYR A 332 -18.23 9.09 -0.03
CA TYR A 332 -19.64 8.98 -0.42
C TYR A 332 -20.63 9.53 0.61
N ARG A 333 -20.26 9.61 1.89
CA ARG A 333 -21.14 10.13 2.92
C ARG A 333 -21.30 11.66 2.93
N ASN A 334 -20.64 12.38 2.01
CA ASN A 334 -20.63 13.84 1.94
C ASN A 334 -20.29 14.49 3.30
N PRO A 335 -19.05 14.34 3.80
CA PRO A 335 -18.67 14.77 5.13
C PRO A 335 -18.85 16.27 5.34
N ILE A 336 -19.20 16.65 6.56
CA ILE A 336 -19.27 18.03 7.00
C ILE A 336 -17.85 18.44 7.38
N LEU A 337 -17.20 19.25 6.54
CA LEU A 337 -15.88 19.80 6.80
C LEU A 337 -16.03 21.24 7.30
N GLU A 338 -15.51 21.50 8.49
CA GLU A 338 -15.60 22.81 9.14
C GLU A 338 -14.44 23.73 8.70
N GLU A 339 -14.67 25.04 8.75
CA GLU A 339 -13.58 26.01 8.61
C GLU A 339 -12.51 25.81 9.70
N ASN A 340 -11.24 26.02 9.36
CA ASN A 340 -10.10 25.76 10.24
C ASN A 340 -9.99 24.29 10.66
N SER A 341 -10.38 23.36 9.80
CA SER A 341 -10.08 21.94 9.94
C SER A 341 -8.93 21.53 9.02
N MET A 342 -8.41 20.32 9.26
CA MET A 342 -7.34 19.71 8.48
C MET A 342 -7.73 18.26 8.19
N VAL A 343 -7.49 17.81 6.96
CA VAL A 343 -7.62 16.40 6.58
C VAL A 343 -6.24 15.79 6.48
N ILE A 344 -6.01 14.68 7.18
CA ILE A 344 -4.79 13.87 7.09
C ILE A 344 -5.13 12.61 6.31
N ILE A 345 -4.51 12.43 5.16
CA ILE A 345 -4.63 11.23 4.33
C ILE A 345 -3.42 10.34 4.60
N ILE A 346 -3.66 9.12 5.08
CA ILE A 346 -2.60 8.15 5.36
C ILE A 346 -2.62 7.05 4.30
N SER A 347 -1.50 6.85 3.61
CA SER A 347 -1.34 5.78 2.63
C SER A 347 0.13 5.38 2.49
N GLN A 348 0.45 4.10 2.64
CA GLN A 348 1.83 3.64 2.45
C GLN A 348 2.30 3.89 1.01
N SER A 349 1.51 3.49 0.03
CA SER A 349 1.85 3.63 -1.40
C SER A 349 1.64 5.04 -1.95
N GLY A 350 0.73 5.82 -1.33
CA GLY A 350 0.27 7.09 -1.87
C GLY A 350 -0.52 6.98 -3.19
N GLU A 351 -1.01 5.77 -3.51
CA GLU A 351 -1.71 5.47 -4.77
C GLU A 351 -3.08 4.80 -4.54
N THR A 352 -3.57 4.75 -3.30
CA THR A 352 -4.87 4.13 -2.97
C THR A 352 -6.00 4.98 -3.55
N ALA A 353 -6.84 4.38 -4.41
CA ALA A 353 -7.88 5.09 -5.15
C ALA A 353 -8.86 5.87 -4.25
N ASP A 354 -9.42 5.21 -3.23
CA ASP A 354 -10.33 5.87 -2.30
C ASP A 354 -9.68 7.01 -1.51
N SER A 355 -8.40 6.83 -1.11
CA SER A 355 -7.64 7.86 -0.39
C SER A 355 -7.38 9.08 -1.27
N LEU A 356 -7.09 8.88 -2.56
CA LEU A 356 -6.95 9.95 -3.54
C LEU A 356 -8.26 10.71 -3.77
N ALA A 357 -9.37 9.97 -3.89
CA ALA A 357 -10.68 10.59 -4.04
C ALA A 357 -11.06 11.41 -2.80
N ALA A 358 -10.77 10.91 -1.59
CA ALA A 358 -11.00 11.64 -0.35
C ALA A 358 -10.13 12.91 -0.25
N LEU A 359 -8.87 12.86 -0.69
CA LEU A 359 -7.97 14.01 -0.78
C LEU A 359 -8.57 15.11 -1.67
N ARG A 360 -8.91 14.76 -2.91
CA ARG A 360 -9.44 15.70 -3.91
C ARG A 360 -10.74 16.35 -3.43
N MET A 361 -11.65 15.55 -2.85
CA MET A 361 -12.90 16.06 -2.29
C MET A 361 -12.67 17.04 -1.12
N ALA A 362 -11.68 16.79 -0.26
CA ALA A 362 -11.34 17.71 0.83
C ALA A 362 -10.82 19.05 0.28
N GLN A 363 -9.96 19.01 -0.74
CA GLN A 363 -9.44 20.19 -1.42
C GLN A 363 -10.54 20.99 -2.15
N GLU A 364 -11.46 20.31 -2.85
CA GLU A 364 -12.62 20.93 -3.49
C GLU A 364 -13.50 21.71 -2.49
N LYS A 365 -13.54 21.23 -1.23
CA LYS A 365 -14.23 21.91 -0.13
C LYS A 365 -13.37 22.98 0.57
N GLY A 366 -12.16 23.26 0.08
CA GLY A 366 -11.27 24.30 0.60
C GLY A 366 -10.57 23.94 1.91
N VAL A 367 -10.49 22.66 2.29
CA VAL A 367 -9.81 22.20 3.50
C VAL A 367 -8.39 21.74 3.17
N LYS A 368 -7.40 22.20 3.97
CA LYS A 368 -6.00 21.80 3.82
C LYS A 368 -5.81 20.30 4.04
N VAL A 369 -5.05 19.66 3.14
CA VAL A 369 -4.76 18.23 3.19
C VAL A 369 -3.28 17.99 3.46
N LEU A 370 -2.99 17.16 4.47
CA LEU A 370 -1.67 16.59 4.73
C LEU A 370 -1.66 15.12 4.28
N GLY A 371 -0.78 14.77 3.36
CA GLY A 371 -0.48 13.38 3.01
C GLY A 371 0.62 12.80 3.90
N ILE A 372 0.37 11.67 4.57
CA ILE A 372 1.41 10.85 5.23
C ILE A 372 1.65 9.63 4.35
N VAL A 373 2.77 9.60 3.65
CA VAL A 373 3.08 8.60 2.62
C VAL A 373 4.50 8.08 2.74
N ASN A 374 4.77 6.89 2.20
CA ASN A 374 6.13 6.35 2.16
C ASN A 374 6.78 6.48 0.78
N VAL A 375 5.99 6.40 -0.30
CA VAL A 375 6.52 6.43 -1.66
C VAL A 375 6.67 7.87 -2.14
N VAL A 376 7.94 8.25 -2.38
CA VAL A 376 8.30 9.58 -2.88
C VAL A 376 7.74 9.75 -4.30
N GLY A 377 7.11 10.91 -4.54
CA GLY A 377 6.53 11.24 -5.83
C GLY A 377 5.24 10.48 -6.17
N SER A 378 4.64 9.78 -5.20
CA SER A 378 3.31 9.16 -5.37
C SER A 378 2.23 10.22 -5.64
N THR A 379 1.08 9.80 -6.14
CA THR A 379 0.01 10.73 -6.52
C THR A 379 -0.49 11.56 -5.33
N ILE A 380 -0.70 10.93 -4.15
CA ILE A 380 -1.03 11.68 -2.93
C ILE A 380 0.07 12.70 -2.59
N ALA A 381 1.35 12.31 -2.73
CA ALA A 381 2.46 13.22 -2.45
C ALA A 381 2.54 14.43 -3.40
N ARG A 382 2.05 14.30 -4.62
CA ARG A 382 2.03 15.41 -5.59
C ARG A 382 0.81 16.31 -5.46
N GLU A 383 -0.32 15.75 -5.03
CA GLU A 383 -1.59 16.46 -4.98
C GLU A 383 -1.91 17.09 -3.61
N ALA A 384 -1.35 16.56 -2.51
CA ALA A 384 -1.60 17.10 -1.17
C ALA A 384 -0.94 18.48 -0.96
N ASP A 385 -1.56 19.33 -0.15
CA ASP A 385 -1.02 20.66 0.19
C ASP A 385 0.27 20.58 1.01
N ASN A 386 0.38 19.53 1.83
CA ASN A 386 1.56 19.22 2.64
C ASN A 386 1.83 17.72 2.59
N VAL A 387 3.10 17.31 2.65
CA VAL A 387 3.49 15.91 2.58
C VAL A 387 4.49 15.58 3.67
N LEU A 388 4.21 14.54 4.43
CA LEU A 388 5.12 13.98 5.42
C LEU A 388 5.53 12.58 4.97
N TYR A 389 6.76 12.43 4.51
CA TYR A 389 7.30 11.12 4.14
C TYR A 389 7.72 10.33 5.37
N THR A 390 7.39 9.05 5.41
CA THR A 390 7.74 8.16 6.53
C THR A 390 9.14 7.57 6.44
N TRP A 391 9.79 7.65 5.29
CA TRP A 391 11.15 7.17 5.05
C TRP A 391 11.39 5.70 5.47
N ALA A 392 10.35 4.87 5.42
CA ALA A 392 10.43 3.46 5.82
C ALA A 392 11.21 2.58 4.83
N GLY A 393 11.64 3.13 3.69
CA GLY A 393 12.19 2.35 2.59
C GLY A 393 11.13 1.47 1.90
N PRO A 394 11.51 0.63 0.93
CA PRO A 394 10.57 -0.22 0.22
C PRO A 394 9.91 -1.23 1.17
N GLU A 395 8.59 -1.38 1.08
CA GLU A 395 7.81 -2.40 1.77
C GLU A 395 7.14 -3.28 0.72
N ILE A 396 7.59 -4.53 0.62
CA ILE A 396 7.28 -5.48 -0.46
C ILE A 396 6.17 -6.46 -0.07
N SER A 397 6.20 -6.95 1.19
CA SER A 397 5.15 -7.83 1.69
C SER A 397 3.78 -7.16 1.55
N VAL A 398 2.78 -7.91 1.12
CA VAL A 398 1.42 -7.39 0.93
C VAL A 398 0.85 -6.87 2.24
N ALA A 399 0.98 -7.64 3.32
CA ALA A 399 0.57 -7.21 4.65
C ALA A 399 1.54 -6.15 5.20
N THR A 400 1.01 -4.96 5.48
CA THR A 400 1.76 -3.82 6.01
C THR A 400 2.28 -4.09 7.42
N THR A 401 3.55 -3.77 7.69
CA THR A 401 4.20 -3.91 9.00
C THR A 401 4.96 -2.65 9.41
N LYS A 402 6.13 -2.40 8.84
CA LYS A 402 6.97 -1.24 9.19
C LYS A 402 6.31 0.10 8.82
N ALA A 403 5.52 0.14 7.75
CA ALA A 403 4.80 1.36 7.38
C ALA A 403 3.77 1.76 8.44
N TYR A 404 3.09 0.80 9.08
CA TYR A 404 2.20 1.09 10.22
C TYR A 404 2.95 1.81 11.36
N SER A 405 4.11 1.28 11.77
CA SER A 405 4.92 1.86 12.87
C SER A 405 5.47 3.24 12.53
N THR A 406 5.88 3.46 11.28
CA THR A 406 6.37 4.76 10.82
C THR A 406 5.26 5.80 10.66
N GLN A 407 4.07 5.40 10.22
CA GLN A 407 2.89 6.27 10.17
C GLN A 407 2.44 6.69 11.57
N LEU A 408 2.47 5.78 12.57
CA LEU A 408 2.25 6.14 13.97
C LEU A 408 3.29 7.17 14.45
N SER A 409 4.57 6.95 14.15
CA SER A 409 5.65 7.86 14.52
C SER A 409 5.45 9.26 13.92
N ALA A 410 4.98 9.34 12.68
CA ALA A 410 4.60 10.60 12.04
C ALA A 410 3.46 11.32 12.78
N LEU A 411 2.42 10.58 13.20
CA LEU A 411 1.32 11.16 13.99
C LEU A 411 1.78 11.60 15.38
N TYR A 412 2.74 10.89 16.02
CA TYR A 412 3.31 11.32 17.31
C TYR A 412 4.07 12.63 17.18
N LEU A 413 4.87 12.80 16.13
CA LEU A 413 5.56 14.05 15.84
C LEU A 413 4.58 15.21 15.65
N LEU A 414 3.52 15.00 14.87
CA LEU A 414 2.47 16.01 14.66
C LEU A 414 1.75 16.36 15.96
N ALA A 415 1.37 15.34 16.76
CA ALA A 415 0.67 15.56 18.02
C ALA A 415 1.52 16.36 19.02
N MET A 416 2.81 16.02 19.14
CA MET A 416 3.72 16.74 20.02
C MET A 416 3.99 18.16 19.54
N LEU A 417 4.20 18.38 18.24
CA LEU A 417 4.38 19.71 17.66
C LEU A 417 3.14 20.58 17.89
N PHE A 418 1.95 20.07 17.57
CA PHE A 418 0.72 20.83 17.74
C PHE A 418 0.39 21.09 19.22
N GLY A 419 0.67 20.11 20.09
CA GLY A 419 0.50 20.25 21.53
C GLY A 419 1.40 21.32 22.15
N ASP A 420 2.67 21.39 21.72
CA ASP A 420 3.64 22.40 22.16
C ASP A 420 3.21 23.80 21.67
N ILE A 421 2.91 23.98 20.38
CA ILE A 421 2.45 25.25 19.80
C ILE A 421 1.17 25.76 20.47
N ARG A 422 0.26 24.88 20.83
CA ARG A 422 -1.01 25.23 21.50
C ARG A 422 -0.86 25.42 23.00
N GLY A 423 0.30 25.12 23.57
CA GLY A 423 0.56 25.22 25.02
C GLY A 423 -0.20 24.17 25.85
N ASN A 424 -0.52 23.01 25.27
CA ASN A 424 -1.26 21.94 25.93
C ASN A 424 -0.34 20.89 26.58
N ILE A 425 0.97 20.98 26.37
CA ILE A 425 2.00 20.12 26.96
C ILE A 425 2.94 21.00 27.78
N SER A 426 3.26 20.61 29.02
CA SER A 426 4.29 21.32 29.78
C SER A 426 5.69 21.04 29.20
N PRO A 427 6.68 21.92 29.43
CA PRO A 427 8.05 21.65 28.98
C PRO A 427 8.64 20.35 29.54
N GLU A 428 8.30 19.98 30.74
CA GLU A 428 8.75 18.75 31.41
C GLU A 428 8.13 17.52 30.74
N GLU A 429 6.83 17.52 30.51
CA GLU A 429 6.10 16.46 29.81
C GLU A 429 6.61 16.32 28.37
N TYR A 430 6.83 17.44 27.66
CA TYR A 430 7.41 17.44 26.32
C TYR A 430 8.78 16.78 26.29
N ALA A 431 9.67 17.11 27.24
CA ALA A 431 11.01 16.54 27.32
C ALA A 431 10.97 15.02 27.63
N GLU A 432 10.06 14.59 28.50
CA GLU A 432 9.84 13.17 28.79
C GLU A 432 9.33 12.43 27.55
N MET A 433 8.30 12.94 26.88
CA MET A 433 7.76 12.37 25.67
C MET A 433 8.81 12.29 24.55
N LEU A 434 9.62 13.33 24.38
CA LEU A 434 10.68 13.34 23.36
C LEU A 434 11.75 12.27 23.65
N LYS A 435 12.12 12.10 24.91
CA LYS A 435 13.04 11.03 25.36
C LYS A 435 12.47 9.66 25.07
N GLU A 436 11.20 9.45 25.38
CA GLU A 436 10.49 8.19 25.15
C GLU A 436 10.34 7.90 23.65
N LEU A 437 10.02 8.91 22.83
CA LEU A 437 9.92 8.78 21.37
C LEU A 437 11.28 8.36 20.77
N LYS A 438 12.38 9.00 21.19
CA LYS A 438 13.75 8.66 20.76
C LYS A 438 14.15 7.23 21.16
N SER A 439 13.57 6.67 22.20
CA SER A 439 13.88 5.32 22.70
C SER A 439 13.07 4.20 22.03
N LEU A 440 12.07 4.52 21.21
CA LEU A 440 11.23 3.52 20.57
C LEU A 440 12.01 2.51 19.72
N PRO A 441 13.01 2.91 18.90
CA PRO A 441 13.79 1.96 18.11
C PRO A 441 14.46 0.88 18.96
N ASP A 442 15.09 1.26 20.06
CA ASP A 442 15.76 0.32 20.97
C ASP A 442 14.76 -0.61 21.65
N LYS A 443 13.62 -0.10 22.08
CA LYS A 443 12.54 -0.89 22.71
C LYS A 443 11.90 -1.86 21.72
N ILE A 444 11.74 -1.50 20.47
CA ILE A 444 11.28 -2.41 19.40
C ILE A 444 12.33 -3.52 19.19
N SER A 445 13.61 -3.16 19.14
CA SER A 445 14.71 -4.14 19.02
C SER A 445 14.71 -5.15 20.18
N GLU A 446 14.44 -4.69 21.40
CA GLU A 446 14.32 -5.56 22.58
C GLU A 446 13.18 -6.58 22.43
N ILE A 447 12.00 -6.15 21.92
CA ILE A 447 10.85 -7.03 21.67
C ILE A 447 11.20 -8.08 20.61
N LEU A 448 11.86 -7.68 19.54
CA LEU A 448 12.27 -8.58 18.44
C LEU A 448 13.27 -9.65 18.89
N GLY A 449 14.02 -9.39 19.98
CA GLY A 449 14.94 -10.35 20.60
C GLY A 449 14.26 -11.52 21.30
N ASP A 450 12.98 -11.44 21.67
CA ASP A 450 12.21 -12.49 22.41
C ASP A 450 11.17 -13.20 21.51
N LYS A 451 11.49 -13.38 20.24
CA LYS A 451 10.57 -13.94 19.23
C LYS A 451 10.22 -15.42 19.47
N GLU A 452 11.13 -16.21 20.08
CA GLU A 452 10.97 -17.65 20.25
C GLU A 452 9.73 -18.02 21.06
N ARG A 453 9.40 -17.22 22.08
CA ARG A 453 8.18 -17.43 22.89
C ARG A 453 6.92 -17.24 22.05
N ILE A 454 6.90 -16.21 21.21
CA ILE A 454 5.75 -15.92 20.31
C ILE A 454 5.65 -17.00 19.24
N GLN A 455 6.77 -17.43 18.67
CA GLN A 455 6.83 -18.50 17.67
C GLN A 455 6.30 -19.82 18.23
N TRP A 456 6.74 -20.19 19.44
CA TRP A 456 6.26 -21.39 20.10
C TRP A 456 4.74 -21.33 20.34
N PHE A 457 4.24 -20.20 20.82
CA PHE A 457 2.82 -20.00 21.08
C PHE A 457 2.00 -20.05 19.78
N ALA A 458 2.46 -19.37 18.75
CA ALA A 458 1.81 -19.33 17.42
C ALA A 458 1.63 -20.74 16.82
N SER A 459 2.62 -21.64 17.01
CA SER A 459 2.53 -23.00 16.50
C SER A 459 1.38 -23.80 17.10
N LYS A 460 0.96 -23.52 18.32
CA LYS A 460 -0.16 -24.19 18.99
C LYS A 460 -1.51 -23.76 18.45
N TYR A 461 -1.61 -22.51 17.97
CA TYR A 461 -2.85 -21.92 17.50
C TYR A 461 -2.96 -21.80 15.99
N ALA A 462 -2.03 -22.43 15.25
CA ALA A 462 -2.06 -22.44 13.78
C ALA A 462 -3.36 -23.00 13.18
N ASN A 463 -4.07 -23.85 13.90
CA ASN A 463 -5.33 -24.46 13.48
C ASN A 463 -6.57 -23.87 14.18
N ALA A 464 -6.44 -22.74 14.88
CA ALA A 464 -7.59 -22.04 15.43
C ALA A 464 -8.59 -21.69 14.31
N LYS A 465 -9.87 -21.77 14.60
CA LYS A 465 -10.93 -21.35 13.65
C LYS A 465 -11.20 -19.86 13.78
N ASP A 466 -11.34 -19.43 15.02
CA ASP A 466 -11.66 -18.05 15.41
C ASP A 466 -10.68 -17.55 16.47
N VAL A 467 -10.33 -16.27 16.39
CA VAL A 467 -9.49 -15.59 17.40
C VAL A 467 -10.09 -14.23 17.69
N PHE A 468 -10.32 -13.94 18.96
CA PHE A 468 -10.81 -12.64 19.39
C PHE A 468 -9.66 -11.77 19.89
N PHE A 469 -9.73 -10.47 19.57
CA PHE A 469 -8.79 -9.48 20.07
C PHE A 469 -9.53 -8.46 20.91
N LEU A 470 -9.02 -8.18 22.10
CA LEU A 470 -9.64 -7.26 23.05
C LEU A 470 -8.69 -6.14 23.45
N GLY A 471 -9.22 -4.94 23.56
CA GLY A 471 -8.50 -3.78 24.07
C GLY A 471 -9.45 -2.69 24.55
N ARG A 472 -8.91 -1.68 25.24
CA ARG A 472 -9.63 -0.47 25.63
C ARG A 472 -8.81 0.76 25.27
N GLY A 473 -9.47 1.83 24.80
CA GLY A 473 -8.77 3.04 24.37
C GLY A 473 -7.79 2.75 23.22
N ALA A 474 -6.55 3.21 23.33
CA ALA A 474 -5.52 2.97 22.31
C ALA A 474 -5.20 1.47 22.11
N ASP A 475 -5.38 0.65 23.15
CA ASP A 475 -5.19 -0.80 23.03
C ASP A 475 -6.24 -1.47 22.12
N TYR A 476 -7.47 -0.92 22.05
CA TYR A 476 -8.47 -1.39 21.10
C TYR A 476 -8.02 -1.10 19.65
N ALA A 477 -7.47 0.08 19.40
CA ALA A 477 -6.93 0.41 18.08
C ALA A 477 -5.78 -0.54 17.67
N THR A 478 -4.90 -0.89 18.62
CA THR A 478 -3.83 -1.89 18.41
C THR A 478 -4.39 -3.30 18.19
N ALA A 479 -5.45 -3.67 18.90
CA ALA A 479 -6.14 -4.94 18.72
C ALA A 479 -6.77 -5.08 17.31
N LEU A 480 -7.34 -3.99 16.77
CA LEU A 480 -7.85 -3.95 15.38
C LEU A 480 -6.74 -4.31 14.39
N GLU A 481 -5.53 -3.73 14.53
CA GLU A 481 -4.40 -4.03 13.66
C GLU A 481 -3.89 -5.46 13.82
N GLY A 482 -3.77 -5.95 15.06
CA GLY A 482 -3.38 -7.35 15.32
C GLY A 482 -4.34 -8.36 14.70
N SER A 483 -5.64 -8.12 14.82
CA SER A 483 -6.68 -8.93 14.18
C SER A 483 -6.58 -8.87 12.65
N LEU A 484 -6.36 -7.69 12.07
CA LEU A 484 -6.19 -7.54 10.62
C LEU A 484 -4.98 -8.35 10.13
N LYS A 485 -3.82 -8.22 10.78
CA LYS A 485 -2.62 -9.00 10.40
C LYS A 485 -2.86 -10.49 10.44
N LEU A 486 -3.50 -11.00 11.49
CA LEU A 486 -3.79 -12.43 11.60
C LEU A 486 -4.68 -12.91 10.44
N LYS A 487 -5.80 -12.23 10.17
CA LYS A 487 -6.73 -12.66 9.11
C LYS A 487 -6.14 -12.56 7.70
N GLU A 488 -5.35 -11.52 7.42
CA GLU A 488 -4.76 -11.30 6.09
C GLU A 488 -3.84 -12.44 5.66
N ILE A 489 -2.98 -12.91 6.56
CA ILE A 489 -1.89 -13.83 6.21
C ILE A 489 -2.13 -15.27 6.64
N SER A 490 -2.95 -15.52 7.67
CA SER A 490 -3.24 -16.88 8.16
C SER A 490 -4.57 -17.43 7.70
N TYR A 491 -5.47 -16.58 7.21
CA TYR A 491 -6.85 -16.91 6.84
C TYR A 491 -7.70 -17.41 8.01
N ILE A 492 -7.25 -17.20 9.24
CA ILE A 492 -8.05 -17.45 10.45
C ILE A 492 -9.02 -16.28 10.60
N HIS A 493 -10.30 -16.59 10.79
CA HIS A 493 -11.27 -15.57 11.14
C HIS A 493 -10.88 -14.92 12.48
N SER A 494 -10.77 -13.61 12.50
CA SER A 494 -10.47 -12.88 13.74
C SER A 494 -11.18 -11.53 13.76
N GLU A 495 -11.61 -11.13 14.95
CA GLU A 495 -12.28 -9.87 15.19
C GLU A 495 -11.72 -9.17 16.42
N ALA A 496 -11.70 -7.84 16.37
CA ALA A 496 -11.28 -7.02 17.50
C ALA A 496 -12.47 -6.25 18.06
N TYR A 497 -12.57 -6.24 19.40
CA TYR A 497 -13.64 -5.57 20.12
C TYR A 497 -13.09 -4.64 21.19
N ALA A 498 -13.77 -3.53 21.39
CA ALA A 498 -13.64 -2.80 22.64
C ALA A 498 -14.07 -3.74 23.78
N ALA A 499 -13.17 -4.06 24.72
CA ALA A 499 -13.37 -5.15 25.68
C ALA A 499 -14.66 -5.02 26.51
N GLY A 500 -15.10 -3.79 26.79
CA GLY A 500 -16.37 -3.55 27.48
C GLY A 500 -17.59 -3.89 26.65
N GLU A 501 -17.47 -3.87 25.31
CA GLU A 501 -18.58 -4.14 24.38
C GLU A 501 -18.82 -5.65 24.17
N LEU A 502 -17.82 -6.49 24.48
CA LEU A 502 -17.91 -7.94 24.29
C LEU A 502 -19.18 -8.55 24.92
N LYS A 503 -19.56 -8.12 26.11
CA LYS A 503 -20.72 -8.62 26.85
C LYS A 503 -22.09 -8.22 26.26
N HIS A 504 -22.12 -7.29 25.29
CA HIS A 504 -23.35 -6.84 24.64
C HIS A 504 -23.73 -7.69 23.42
N GLY A 505 -23.14 -8.86 23.26
CA GLY A 505 -23.49 -9.82 22.19
C GLY A 505 -22.41 -10.85 21.95
N THR A 506 -21.23 -10.41 21.54
CA THR A 506 -20.13 -11.23 21.01
C THR A 506 -19.60 -12.27 22.00
N ILE A 507 -19.74 -12.04 23.30
CA ILE A 507 -19.34 -13.01 24.34
C ILE A 507 -20.04 -14.38 24.18
N SER A 508 -21.15 -14.43 23.47
CA SER A 508 -21.86 -15.67 23.12
C SER A 508 -21.05 -16.61 22.23
N LEU A 509 -20.00 -16.10 21.58
CA LEU A 509 -19.08 -16.87 20.73
C LEU A 509 -17.90 -17.46 21.49
N ILE A 510 -17.76 -17.13 22.78
CA ILE A 510 -16.67 -17.67 23.59
C ILE A 510 -17.07 -19.06 24.07
N GLU A 511 -16.31 -20.04 23.59
CA GLU A 511 -16.41 -21.45 23.94
C GLU A 511 -15.09 -21.94 24.56
N ASP A 512 -15.08 -23.18 25.05
CA ASP A 512 -13.89 -23.79 25.66
C ASP A 512 -12.71 -23.83 24.70
N GLY A 513 -11.57 -23.25 25.08
CA GLY A 513 -10.33 -23.20 24.30
C GLY A 513 -10.28 -22.13 23.21
N VAL A 514 -11.31 -21.31 23.01
CA VAL A 514 -11.27 -20.19 22.04
C VAL A 514 -10.21 -19.17 22.46
N LEU A 515 -9.27 -18.90 21.55
CA LEU A 515 -8.19 -17.94 21.79
C LEU A 515 -8.71 -16.50 21.82
N THR A 516 -8.40 -15.82 22.90
CA THR A 516 -8.64 -14.38 23.05
C THR A 516 -7.32 -13.67 23.35
N VAL A 517 -6.91 -12.77 22.46
CA VAL A 517 -5.71 -11.93 22.60
C VAL A 517 -6.12 -10.61 23.26
N ALA A 518 -5.66 -10.38 24.47
CA ALA A 518 -5.95 -9.18 25.25
C ALA A 518 -4.75 -8.21 25.23
N VAL A 519 -4.93 -7.01 24.67
CA VAL A 519 -3.94 -5.93 24.73
C VAL A 519 -4.23 -5.09 25.98
N VAL A 520 -3.28 -5.05 26.91
CA VAL A 520 -3.43 -4.46 28.24
C VAL A 520 -2.21 -3.60 28.57
N THR A 521 -2.07 -2.47 27.89
CA THR A 521 -0.88 -1.60 28.00
C THR A 521 -1.17 -0.23 28.62
N GLN A 522 -2.46 0.12 28.82
CA GLN A 522 -2.87 1.41 29.40
C GLN A 522 -3.07 1.26 30.92
N PRO A 523 -2.21 1.86 31.77
CA PRO A 523 -2.26 1.65 33.22
C PRO A 523 -3.61 2.00 33.85
N ASP A 524 -4.23 3.08 33.42
CA ASP A 524 -5.52 3.57 33.93
C ASP A 524 -6.69 2.61 33.64
N LEU A 525 -6.49 1.64 32.75
CA LEU A 525 -7.52 0.70 32.28
C LEU A 525 -7.26 -0.75 32.73
N TYR A 526 -6.18 -1.03 33.44
CA TYR A 526 -5.79 -2.40 33.83
C TYR A 526 -6.91 -3.15 34.56
N GLU A 527 -7.48 -2.56 35.60
CA GLU A 527 -8.56 -3.22 36.38
C GLU A 527 -9.79 -3.52 35.51
N LYS A 528 -10.12 -2.62 34.58
CA LYS A 528 -11.25 -2.82 33.67
C LYS A 528 -10.99 -3.95 32.67
N MET A 529 -9.75 -4.03 32.18
CA MET A 529 -9.34 -5.11 31.28
C MET A 529 -9.30 -6.46 32.00
N ILE A 530 -8.78 -6.52 33.22
CA ILE A 530 -8.80 -7.73 34.06
C ILE A 530 -10.22 -8.25 34.20
N SER A 531 -11.17 -7.38 34.54
CA SER A 531 -12.59 -7.78 34.67
C SER A 531 -13.11 -8.42 33.37
N ASN A 532 -12.81 -7.83 32.20
CA ASN A 532 -13.24 -8.40 30.92
C ASN A 532 -12.52 -9.72 30.57
N ILE A 533 -11.25 -9.85 30.91
CA ILE A 533 -10.49 -11.09 30.74
C ILE A 533 -11.10 -12.22 31.58
N VAL A 534 -11.42 -11.95 32.85
CA VAL A 534 -12.08 -12.91 33.76
C VAL A 534 -13.45 -13.34 33.18
N GLU A 535 -14.24 -12.41 32.62
CA GLU A 535 -15.52 -12.74 31.96
C GLU A 535 -15.36 -13.77 30.83
N VAL A 536 -14.30 -13.63 30.01
CA VAL A 536 -13.98 -14.55 28.90
C VAL A 536 -13.50 -15.90 29.46
N ARG A 537 -12.56 -15.87 30.43
CA ARG A 537 -11.98 -17.07 31.03
C ARG A 537 -13.01 -17.93 31.75
N THR A 538 -13.99 -17.30 32.40
CA THR A 538 -15.10 -18.00 33.09
C THR A 538 -15.94 -18.83 32.10
N ARG A 539 -15.87 -18.53 30.82
CA ARG A 539 -16.57 -19.25 29.74
C ARG A 539 -15.68 -20.24 28.98
N GLY A 540 -14.48 -20.52 29.52
CA GLY A 540 -13.54 -21.46 28.93
C GLY A 540 -12.60 -20.86 27.88
N GLY A 541 -12.64 -19.55 27.62
CA GLY A 541 -11.72 -18.90 26.67
C GLY A 541 -10.27 -18.97 27.15
N TYR A 542 -9.35 -19.22 26.23
CA TYR A 542 -7.91 -19.21 26.46
C TYR A 542 -7.34 -17.81 26.28
N ILE A 543 -6.60 -17.30 27.23
CA ILE A 543 -6.17 -15.90 27.27
C ILE A 543 -4.69 -15.75 26.94
N PHE A 544 -4.40 -15.06 25.83
CA PHE A 544 -3.10 -14.50 25.53
C PHE A 544 -3.10 -13.00 25.89
N THR A 545 -2.32 -12.59 26.86
CA THR A 545 -2.20 -11.19 27.26
C THR A 545 -0.89 -10.58 26.80
N LEU A 546 -1.00 -9.40 26.18
CA LEU A 546 0.12 -8.51 25.85
C LEU A 546 0.09 -7.31 26.81
N THR A 547 1.15 -7.12 27.60
CA THR A 547 1.18 -6.08 28.64
C THR A 547 2.58 -5.52 28.88
N ASN A 548 2.69 -4.44 29.65
CA ASN A 548 3.96 -3.80 29.99
C ASN A 548 4.73 -4.60 31.05
N LYS A 549 6.06 -4.63 30.95
CA LYS A 549 6.94 -5.18 31.98
C LYS A 549 6.60 -4.61 33.36
N GLY A 550 6.53 -5.50 34.34
CA GLY A 550 6.20 -5.15 35.73
C GLY A 550 4.70 -5.08 36.05
N ASN A 551 3.82 -5.41 35.10
CA ASN A 551 2.40 -5.64 35.37
C ASN A 551 2.16 -7.12 35.71
N CYS A 552 2.55 -7.53 36.92
CA CYS A 552 2.47 -8.93 37.38
C CYS A 552 1.04 -9.41 37.66
N VAL A 553 0.05 -8.51 37.74
CA VAL A 553 -1.36 -8.88 38.01
C VAL A 553 -1.95 -9.74 36.86
N MET A 554 -1.35 -9.68 35.68
CA MET A 554 -1.79 -10.48 34.52
C MET A 554 -1.43 -11.96 34.64
N GLU A 555 -0.44 -12.35 35.44
CA GLU A 555 0.02 -13.74 35.57
C GLU A 555 -1.06 -14.69 36.08
N ASP A 556 -1.92 -14.22 36.96
CA ASP A 556 -3.02 -15.04 37.53
C ASP A 556 -4.25 -15.12 36.64
N THR A 557 -4.36 -14.22 35.64
CA THR A 557 -5.55 -14.10 34.78
C THR A 557 -5.32 -14.54 33.35
N SER A 558 -4.06 -14.78 32.96
CA SER A 558 -3.66 -15.13 31.61
C SER A 558 -3.08 -16.53 31.52
N ASP A 559 -3.32 -17.21 30.41
CA ASP A 559 -2.72 -18.52 30.13
C ASP A 559 -1.36 -18.40 29.42
N PHE A 560 -1.17 -17.28 28.72
CA PHE A 560 0.10 -16.91 28.08
C PHE A 560 0.27 -15.39 28.12
N THR A 561 1.43 -14.91 28.58
CA THR A 561 1.69 -13.46 28.68
C THR A 561 2.97 -13.09 27.93
N VAL A 562 2.88 -12.03 27.12
CA VAL A 562 4.03 -11.38 26.49
C VAL A 562 4.19 -9.99 27.10
N TYR A 563 5.41 -9.68 27.53
CA TYR A 563 5.75 -8.40 28.14
C TYR A 563 6.50 -7.50 27.15
N ILE A 564 6.04 -6.25 27.01
CA ILE A 564 6.74 -5.21 26.27
C ILE A 564 7.45 -4.22 27.21
N PRO A 565 8.51 -3.54 26.76
CA PRO A 565 9.14 -2.47 27.53
C PRO A 565 8.15 -1.36 27.90
N LYS A 566 8.37 -0.73 29.07
CA LYS A 566 7.60 0.47 29.44
C LYS A 566 7.96 1.64 28.54
N THR A 567 6.97 2.44 28.19
CA THR A 567 7.13 3.71 27.47
C THR A 567 6.00 4.67 27.89
N HIS A 568 6.02 5.89 27.36
CA HIS A 568 4.90 6.81 27.57
C HIS A 568 3.59 6.20 27.02
N PRO A 569 2.45 6.29 27.72
CA PRO A 569 1.19 5.62 27.33
C PRO A 569 0.72 5.94 25.90
N CYS A 570 1.01 7.13 25.37
CA CYS A 570 0.70 7.48 23.99
C CYS A 570 1.50 6.68 22.95
N PHE A 571 2.65 6.10 23.32
CA PHE A 571 3.57 5.41 22.40
C PHE A 571 3.52 3.89 22.54
N THR A 572 2.80 3.36 23.53
CA THR A 572 2.65 1.90 23.71
C THR A 572 2.11 1.18 22.48
N PRO A 573 1.23 1.75 21.65
CA PRO A 573 0.78 1.09 20.41
C PRO A 573 1.91 0.68 19.46
N SER A 574 2.98 1.50 19.34
CA SER A 574 4.15 1.17 18.50
C SER A 574 4.94 -0.03 19.02
N LEU A 575 4.90 -0.29 20.32
CA LEU A 575 5.54 -1.46 20.93
C LEU A 575 4.61 -2.68 20.90
N ALA A 576 3.32 -2.48 21.19
CA ALA A 576 2.35 -3.55 21.30
C ALA A 576 2.00 -4.21 19.96
N VAL A 577 2.10 -3.48 18.85
CA VAL A 577 1.84 -4.04 17.51
C VAL A 577 2.88 -5.08 17.09
N VAL A 578 4.14 -4.95 17.52
CA VAL A 578 5.25 -5.81 17.09
C VAL A 578 5.05 -7.29 17.46
N PRO A 579 4.72 -7.65 18.72
CA PRO A 579 4.37 -9.02 19.07
C PRO A 579 3.15 -9.57 18.30
N LEU A 580 2.17 -8.72 17.98
CA LEU A 580 0.98 -9.13 17.23
C LEU A 580 1.31 -9.43 15.76
N GLN A 581 2.20 -8.64 15.15
CA GLN A 581 2.74 -8.90 13.80
C GLN A 581 3.53 -10.22 13.78
N LEU A 582 4.41 -10.45 14.76
CA LEU A 582 5.14 -11.72 14.90
C LEU A 582 4.20 -12.90 15.11
N PHE A 583 3.16 -12.74 15.92
CA PHE A 583 2.16 -13.78 16.15
C PHE A 583 1.45 -14.16 14.84
N GLY A 584 0.92 -13.20 14.09
CA GLY A 584 0.30 -13.44 12.79
C GLY A 584 1.26 -14.11 11.81
N TYR A 585 2.50 -13.61 11.72
CA TYR A 585 3.55 -14.17 10.87
C TYR A 585 3.82 -15.65 11.20
N TYR A 586 4.12 -15.99 12.46
CA TYR A 586 4.46 -17.36 12.84
C TYR A 586 3.28 -18.33 12.77
N VAL A 587 2.05 -17.87 13.01
CA VAL A 587 0.83 -18.68 12.75
C VAL A 587 0.77 -19.06 11.28
N SER A 588 1.03 -18.12 10.38
CA SER A 588 0.96 -18.35 8.93
C SER A 588 2.08 -19.25 8.43
N VAL A 589 3.31 -19.07 8.93
CA VAL A 589 4.44 -19.96 8.63
C VAL A 589 4.16 -21.39 9.12
N ALA A 590 3.61 -21.55 10.32
CA ALA A 590 3.25 -22.87 10.86
C ALA A 590 2.16 -23.57 10.01
N LYS A 591 1.32 -22.81 9.30
CA LYS A 591 0.33 -23.32 8.33
C LYS A 591 0.94 -23.59 6.94
N GLY A 592 2.20 -23.27 6.70
CA GLY A 592 2.84 -23.37 5.38
C GLY A 592 2.29 -22.39 4.33
N LEU A 593 1.81 -21.21 4.75
CA LEU A 593 1.22 -20.20 3.89
C LEU A 593 2.29 -19.22 3.40
N ASP A 594 2.06 -18.64 2.21
CA ASP A 594 2.88 -17.57 1.66
C ASP A 594 2.51 -16.24 2.36
N VAL A 595 3.33 -15.82 3.30
CA VAL A 595 3.10 -14.62 4.10
C VAL A 595 3.35 -13.31 3.34
N ASP A 596 4.20 -13.37 2.29
CA ASP A 596 4.53 -12.20 1.48
C ASP A 596 3.44 -11.88 0.47
N LYS A 597 2.80 -12.94 -0.06
CA LYS A 597 1.77 -12.85 -1.11
C LYS A 597 0.53 -13.66 -0.71
N PRO A 598 -0.21 -13.23 0.33
CA PRO A 598 -1.42 -13.91 0.76
C PRO A 598 -2.48 -13.86 -0.35
N ARG A 599 -3.28 -14.94 -0.43
CA ARG A 599 -4.33 -15.06 -1.46
C ARG A 599 -5.33 -13.89 -1.38
N ASN A 600 -5.86 -13.47 -2.53
CA ASN A 600 -6.92 -12.46 -2.65
C ASN A 600 -6.56 -11.08 -2.07
N LEU A 601 -5.28 -10.77 -1.90
CA LEU A 601 -4.82 -9.47 -1.45
C LEU A 601 -3.78 -8.88 -2.40
N ALA A 602 -3.78 -7.57 -2.49
CA ALA A 602 -2.78 -6.79 -3.21
C ALA A 602 -2.20 -5.71 -2.31
N LYS A 603 -0.91 -5.37 -2.48
CA LYS A 603 -0.20 -4.39 -1.63
C LYS A 603 -0.85 -3.00 -1.65
N SER A 604 -1.41 -2.59 -2.77
CA SER A 604 -2.07 -1.29 -2.92
C SER A 604 -3.26 -1.44 -3.86
N VAL A 605 -4.41 -0.88 -3.49
CA VAL A 605 -5.66 -0.90 -4.28
C VAL A 605 -5.79 0.44 -4.98
N THR A 606 -5.54 0.47 -6.31
CA THR A 606 -5.58 1.69 -7.14
C THR A 606 -6.81 1.76 -8.04
N VAL A 607 -7.75 0.89 -7.81
CA VAL A 607 -9.06 0.86 -8.48
C VAL A 607 -10.14 0.80 -7.43
N GLU A 608 -11.31 1.30 -7.78
CA GLU A 608 -12.51 1.22 -6.96
C GLU A 608 -13.25 -0.08 -7.18
#